data_013588b930486f413e2db8a4642c1017
#
_entry.id   013588b930486f413e2db8a4642c1017
#
_cell.length_a   1.000
_cell.length_b   1.000
_cell.length_c   1.000
_cell.angle_alpha   90.00
_cell.angle_beta   90.00
_cell.angle_gamma   90.00
#
_symmetry.space_group_name_H-M   'P 1'
#
loop_
_entity.id
_entity.type
_entity.pdbx_description
1 polymer ?
#
loop_
_entity_poly.entity_id
_entity_poly.type
_entity_poly.pdbx_seq_one_letter_code
_entity_poly.pdbx_strand_id
1 'polypeptide(L)'
;MKIMHKIGIAILCLLLKITLVSGQSLPVGSPMLTDALRRAQLLGQVDSSISFTVLPLFPQKALKTENSFDPFNTLTGERWGKSAMALHFWGKNGKIQLLPITIQQQFNTHHPFSLNDGAMIPARGYQTLIRGGLYAQAGPLSIQLNPEYIYAANNDFQGFYKEFSDAVWTEYYRLYNNIDLPEKFGDKPYQKTFWGQSSIRLTAGPLSLGLSSENLWWGPGIRNSLLMSNSAPGFLHFTLNTVKPIRTFLGNFEGQIICGRLENS
;
A
#
# COMPACT_ATOMS: atom_id res chain seq x y z
N MET A 1 -31.25 21.79 21.63
CA MET A 1 -30.80 22.64 20.50
C MET A 1 -29.48 23.36 20.78
N LYS A 2 -29.25 24.02 21.93
CA LYS A 2 -28.00 24.75 22.24
C LYS A 2 -26.73 23.88 22.35
N ILE A 3 -26.83 22.60 22.74
CA ILE A 3 -25.68 21.68 22.88
C ILE A 3 -25.22 21.20 21.49
N MET A 4 -26.12 20.85 20.59
CA MET A 4 -25.77 20.45 19.21
C MET A 4 -25.08 21.58 18.44
N HIS A 5 -25.49 22.84 18.64
CA HIS A 5 -24.80 24.00 18.05
C HIS A 5 -23.38 24.16 18.57
N LYS A 6 -23.13 23.95 19.86
CA LYS A 6 -21.78 24.01 20.46
C LYS A 6 -20.89 22.89 19.97
N ILE A 7 -21.43 21.67 19.81
CA ILE A 7 -20.72 20.53 19.23
C ILE A 7 -20.39 20.79 17.76
N GLY A 8 -21.35 21.32 16.99
CA GLY A 8 -21.12 21.69 15.59
C GLY A 8 -20.04 22.77 15.41
N ILE A 9 -20.03 23.79 16.27
CA ILE A 9 -18.99 24.83 16.26
C ILE A 9 -17.64 24.27 16.70
N ALA A 10 -17.57 23.38 17.68
CA ALA A 10 -16.34 22.73 18.11
C ALA A 10 -15.77 21.84 17.00
N ILE A 11 -16.59 21.08 16.30
CA ILE A 11 -16.19 20.28 15.14
C ILE A 11 -15.73 21.19 13.98
N LEU A 12 -16.42 22.29 13.74
CA LEU A 12 -16.03 23.28 12.72
C LEU A 12 -14.71 23.97 13.07
N CYS A 13 -14.49 24.31 14.35
CA CYS A 13 -13.21 24.86 14.83
C CYS A 13 -12.07 23.84 14.81
N LEU A 14 -12.37 22.56 15.05
CA LEU A 14 -11.38 21.47 14.88
C LEU A 14 -10.98 21.29 13.41
N LEU A 15 -11.93 21.43 12.48
CA LEU A 15 -11.71 21.40 11.04
C LEU A 15 -10.90 22.60 10.52
N LEU A 16 -10.95 23.75 11.21
CA LEU A 16 -10.22 24.98 10.79
C LEU A 16 -8.76 25.02 11.21
N LYS A 17 -8.29 24.13 12.08
CA LYS A 17 -6.84 23.99 12.44
C LYS A 17 -6.14 22.86 11.66
N ILE A 18 -6.57 22.57 10.44
CA ILE A 18 -6.01 21.50 9.63
C ILE A 18 -4.66 21.96 9.09
N THR A 19 -3.59 21.46 9.69
CA THR A 19 -2.26 21.51 9.08
C THR A 19 -2.28 20.62 7.85
N LEU A 20 -1.87 21.17 6.71
CA LEU A 20 -1.74 20.43 5.45
C LEU A 20 -0.78 19.26 5.68
N VAL A 21 -1.31 18.06 5.65
CA VAL A 21 -0.54 16.82 5.66
C VAL A 21 -0.62 16.26 4.25
N SER A 22 0.50 16.13 3.57
CA SER A 22 0.58 15.39 2.31
C SER A 22 0.21 13.94 2.57
N GLY A 23 -0.83 13.45 1.94
CA GLY A 23 -1.43 12.14 2.23
C GLY A 23 -1.14 11.03 1.22
N GLN A 24 -0.19 11.26 0.30
CA GLN A 24 0.27 10.23 -0.63
C GLN A 24 0.91 9.07 0.14
N SER A 25 0.42 7.86 -0.05
CA SER A 25 1.01 6.69 0.60
C SER A 25 2.14 6.07 -0.22
N LEU A 26 3.16 5.54 0.46
CA LEU A 26 4.16 4.68 -0.14
C LEU A 26 3.65 3.23 -0.07
N PRO A 27 3.37 2.59 -1.21
CA PRO A 27 2.84 1.23 -1.25
C PRO A 27 3.78 0.20 -0.59
N VAL A 28 3.19 -0.82 0.00
CA VAL A 28 3.91 -1.95 0.62
C VAL A 28 4.89 -2.61 -0.35
N GLY A 29 4.53 -2.79 -1.60
CA GLY A 29 5.40 -3.38 -2.63
C GLY A 29 6.58 -2.50 -3.10
N SER A 30 7.10 -1.62 -2.24
CA SER A 30 8.23 -0.71 -2.54
C SER A 30 9.41 -0.91 -1.56
N PRO A 31 9.97 -2.14 -1.44
CA PRO A 31 10.95 -2.47 -0.41
C PRO A 31 12.24 -1.64 -0.52
N MET A 32 12.67 -1.30 -1.73
CA MET A 32 13.88 -0.48 -1.93
C MET A 32 13.72 0.92 -1.35
N LEU A 33 12.57 1.55 -1.52
CA LEU A 33 12.29 2.89 -0.97
C LEU A 33 12.16 2.84 0.56
N THR A 34 11.49 1.82 1.08
CA THR A 34 11.37 1.62 2.53
C THR A 34 12.74 1.40 3.17
N ASP A 35 13.61 0.59 2.56
CA ASP A 35 14.96 0.36 3.03
C ASP A 35 15.83 1.64 2.97
N ALA A 36 15.72 2.40 1.87
CA ALA A 36 16.42 3.68 1.75
C ALA A 36 15.99 4.68 2.85
N LEU A 37 14.71 4.76 3.18
CA LEU A 37 14.21 5.60 4.27
C LEU A 37 14.71 5.11 5.65
N ARG A 38 14.77 3.81 5.87
CA ARG A 38 15.34 3.22 7.12
C ARG A 38 16.83 3.55 7.26
N ARG A 39 17.60 3.46 6.17
CA ARG A 39 19.02 3.86 6.18
C ARG A 39 19.18 5.36 6.44
N ALA A 40 18.35 6.20 5.82
CA ALA A 40 18.34 7.63 6.09
C ALA A 40 18.01 7.95 7.56
N GLN A 41 17.14 7.16 8.19
CA GLN A 41 16.85 7.27 9.62
C GLN A 41 18.10 6.96 10.48
N LEU A 42 18.86 5.92 10.15
CA LEU A 42 20.12 5.61 10.85
C LEU A 42 21.15 6.74 10.71
N LEU A 43 21.13 7.47 9.60
CA LEU A 43 21.99 8.63 9.36
C LEU A 43 21.44 9.94 9.98
N GLY A 44 20.31 9.89 10.70
CA GLY A 44 19.68 11.06 11.30
C GLY A 44 18.99 12.01 10.31
N GLN A 45 18.83 11.60 9.05
CA GLN A 45 18.18 12.38 8.01
C GLN A 45 16.65 12.30 8.08
N VAL A 46 16.11 11.23 8.65
CA VAL A 46 14.69 10.98 8.90
C VAL A 46 14.47 10.90 10.41
N ASP A 47 13.28 11.32 10.86
CA ASP A 47 12.93 11.33 12.29
C ASP A 47 12.92 9.89 12.85
N SER A 48 13.59 9.69 13.99
CA SER A 48 13.66 8.42 14.69
C SER A 48 12.34 7.97 15.32
N SER A 49 11.33 8.82 15.36
CA SER A 49 10.02 8.49 15.94
C SER A 49 9.19 7.54 15.08
N ILE A 50 9.53 7.35 13.80
CA ILE A 50 8.83 6.46 12.87
C ILE A 50 9.33 5.04 13.03
N SER A 51 8.42 4.08 13.27
CA SER A 51 8.78 2.67 13.51
C SER A 51 8.96 1.85 12.25
N PHE A 52 8.38 2.24 11.12
CA PHE A 52 8.29 1.43 9.89
C PHE A 52 7.63 0.05 10.09
N THR A 53 6.81 -0.10 11.12
CA THR A 53 6.17 -1.38 11.46
C THR A 53 4.73 -1.47 10.98
N VAL A 54 4.13 -0.34 10.62
CA VAL A 54 2.77 -0.24 10.08
C VAL A 54 2.84 0.42 8.72
N LEU A 55 2.57 -0.35 7.67
CA LEU A 55 2.56 0.13 6.29
C LEU A 55 1.15 0.05 5.70
N PRO A 56 0.80 0.90 4.72
CA PRO A 56 1.64 1.83 3.95
C PRO A 56 2.11 3.04 4.77
N LEU A 57 3.28 3.57 4.42
CA LEU A 57 3.80 4.81 5.00
C LEU A 57 3.14 6.02 4.36
N PHE A 58 2.85 7.02 5.17
CA PHE A 58 2.33 8.31 4.70
C PHE A 58 3.43 9.37 4.73
N PRO A 59 3.56 10.19 3.69
CA PRO A 59 4.50 11.31 3.69
C PRO A 59 4.12 12.28 4.80
N GLN A 60 5.09 12.65 5.56
CA GLN A 60 4.92 13.52 6.71
C GLN A 60 6.19 14.33 6.93
N LYS A 61 6.08 15.37 7.74
CA LYS A 61 7.25 16.18 8.09
C LYS A 61 8.41 15.37 8.67
N ALA A 62 8.11 14.28 9.36
CA ALA A 62 9.09 13.37 9.94
C ALA A 62 9.92 12.65 8.87
N LEU A 63 9.34 12.30 7.71
CA LEU A 63 10.06 11.76 6.56
C LEU A 63 10.82 12.82 5.76
N LYS A 64 10.59 14.11 6.05
CA LYS A 64 11.22 15.25 5.35
C LYS A 64 11.10 15.18 3.82
N THR A 65 10.06 14.56 3.33
CA THR A 65 9.80 14.40 1.90
C THR A 65 8.39 14.85 1.53
N GLU A 66 8.27 15.44 0.35
CA GLU A 66 6.98 15.79 -0.27
C GLU A 66 6.53 14.74 -1.29
N ASN A 67 7.46 13.89 -1.74
CA ASN A 67 7.21 12.82 -2.70
C ASN A 67 7.71 11.49 -2.13
N SER A 68 6.79 10.60 -1.77
CA SER A 68 7.11 9.29 -1.21
C SER A 68 7.87 8.37 -2.17
N PHE A 69 7.74 8.60 -3.47
CA PHE A 69 8.39 7.80 -4.50
C PHE A 69 9.77 8.31 -4.91
N ASP A 70 10.11 9.54 -4.55
CA ASP A 70 11.45 10.10 -4.71
C ASP A 70 11.82 10.93 -3.48
N PRO A 71 11.99 10.29 -2.33
CA PRO A 71 12.20 10.99 -1.05
C PRO A 71 13.48 11.82 -1.00
N PHE A 72 14.45 11.54 -1.87
CA PHE A 72 15.76 12.20 -1.90
C PHE A 72 15.93 13.12 -3.12
N ASN A 73 14.89 13.31 -3.93
CA ASN A 73 14.91 14.05 -5.19
C ASN A 73 15.99 13.56 -6.18
N THR A 74 16.32 12.28 -6.12
CA THR A 74 17.37 11.68 -6.95
C THR A 74 16.94 11.48 -8.40
N LEU A 75 15.65 11.19 -8.62
CA LEU A 75 15.07 10.96 -9.95
C LEU A 75 14.69 12.28 -10.63
N THR A 76 14.17 13.22 -9.86
CA THR A 76 13.67 14.48 -10.40
C THR A 76 14.78 15.53 -10.54
N GLY A 77 15.88 15.42 -9.80
CA GLY A 77 17.00 16.36 -9.82
C GLY A 77 16.57 17.83 -9.61
N GLU A 78 17.51 18.72 -9.47
CA GLU A 78 17.21 20.17 -9.34
C GLU A 78 16.57 20.78 -10.60
N ARG A 79 16.82 20.20 -11.79
CA ARG A 79 16.33 20.71 -13.09
C ARG A 79 14.82 20.54 -13.29
N TRP A 80 14.21 19.51 -12.74
CA TRP A 80 12.78 19.21 -12.93
C TRP A 80 11.94 19.71 -11.76
N GLY A 81 12.56 20.28 -10.75
CA GLY A 81 11.94 20.94 -9.62
C GLY A 81 10.94 20.05 -8.86
N LYS A 82 10.67 20.40 -7.63
CA LYS A 82 9.65 19.80 -6.77
C LYS A 82 8.23 19.81 -7.39
N SER A 83 8.04 20.52 -8.49
CA SER A 83 6.76 20.83 -9.10
C SER A 83 6.45 20.10 -10.40
N ALA A 84 7.41 19.41 -11.04
CA ALA A 84 7.19 18.89 -12.40
C ALA A 84 6.08 17.82 -12.51
N MET A 85 5.72 17.17 -11.38
CA MET A 85 4.65 16.18 -11.32
C MET A 85 3.48 16.60 -10.42
N ALA A 86 3.48 17.81 -9.86
CA ALA A 86 2.46 18.29 -8.94
C ALA A 86 1.94 19.68 -9.34
N LEU A 87 0.63 19.79 -9.50
CA LEU A 87 -0.10 21.03 -9.68
C LEU A 87 -0.73 21.45 -8.34
N HIS A 88 -0.54 22.71 -7.96
CA HIS A 88 -1.15 23.28 -6.77
C HIS A 88 -2.25 24.25 -7.15
N PHE A 89 -3.33 24.26 -6.38
CA PHE A 89 -4.48 25.15 -6.53
C PHE A 89 -4.99 25.61 -5.16
N TRP A 90 -5.94 26.54 -5.12
CA TRP A 90 -6.45 27.13 -3.87
C TRP A 90 -5.35 27.62 -2.93
N GLY A 91 -4.40 28.39 -3.43
CA GLY A 91 -3.36 29.01 -2.61
C GLY A 91 -2.49 28.00 -1.83
N LYS A 92 -2.23 26.81 -2.38
CA LYS A 92 -1.54 25.65 -1.80
C LYS A 92 -2.40 24.71 -0.93
N ASN A 93 -3.70 24.94 -0.81
CA ASN A 93 -4.60 24.03 -0.07
C ASN A 93 -5.05 22.82 -0.90
N GLY A 94 -4.83 22.86 -2.22
CA GLY A 94 -5.10 21.78 -3.14
C GLY A 94 -3.83 21.36 -3.89
N LYS A 95 -3.71 20.05 -4.15
CA LYS A 95 -2.60 19.43 -4.88
C LYS A 95 -3.12 18.30 -5.74
N ILE A 96 -2.67 18.26 -6.99
CA ILE A 96 -2.83 17.06 -7.85
C ILE A 96 -1.41 16.65 -8.26
N GLN A 97 -1.10 15.38 -8.14
CA GLN A 97 0.21 14.82 -8.45
C GLN A 97 0.05 13.52 -9.23
N LEU A 98 0.80 13.37 -10.31
CA LEU A 98 0.93 12.09 -10.99
C LEU A 98 1.78 11.14 -10.16
N LEU A 99 1.34 9.88 -10.06
CA LEU A 99 2.12 8.81 -9.46
C LEU A 99 3.01 8.18 -10.54
N PRO A 100 4.20 7.71 -10.18
CA PRO A 100 5.09 7.06 -11.14
C PRO A 100 4.46 5.79 -11.70
N ILE A 101 4.65 5.57 -12.99
CA ILE A 101 4.31 4.28 -13.61
C ILE A 101 5.34 3.26 -13.13
N THR A 102 4.87 2.19 -12.52
CA THR A 102 5.69 1.06 -12.08
C THR A 102 5.39 -0.14 -12.95
N ILE A 103 6.42 -0.75 -13.51
CA ILE A 103 6.33 -1.99 -14.27
C ILE A 103 7.19 -3.02 -13.54
N GLN A 104 6.55 -4.08 -13.08
CA GLN A 104 7.22 -5.20 -12.44
C GLN A 104 7.10 -6.41 -13.37
N GLN A 105 8.20 -7.10 -13.60
CA GLN A 105 8.25 -8.25 -14.50
C GLN A 105 8.88 -9.44 -13.78
N GLN A 106 8.34 -10.64 -14.04
CA GLN A 106 8.81 -11.89 -13.50
C GLN A 106 8.74 -12.98 -14.56
N PHE A 107 9.69 -13.90 -14.53
CA PHE A 107 9.69 -15.05 -15.40
C PHE A 107 10.05 -16.32 -14.62
N ASN A 108 9.09 -17.21 -14.47
CA ASN A 108 9.25 -18.49 -13.79
C ASN A 108 9.43 -19.60 -14.84
N THR A 109 10.62 -20.15 -14.94
CA THR A 109 10.99 -21.10 -16.02
C THR A 109 10.41 -22.49 -15.79
N HIS A 110 10.36 -22.96 -14.55
CA HIS A 110 10.10 -24.37 -14.22
C HIS A 110 8.80 -24.57 -13.45
N HIS A 111 8.68 -23.95 -12.27
CA HIS A 111 7.52 -24.08 -11.39
C HIS A 111 6.95 -22.69 -11.07
N PRO A 112 5.67 -22.63 -10.71
CA PRO A 112 5.06 -21.44 -10.16
C PRO A 112 5.81 -20.94 -8.93
N PHE A 113 6.04 -19.63 -8.83
CA PHE A 113 6.65 -18.99 -7.68
C PHE A 113 6.12 -17.57 -7.53
N SER A 114 5.88 -17.17 -6.30
CA SER A 114 5.46 -15.83 -5.90
C SER A 114 5.99 -15.55 -4.50
N LEU A 115 6.46 -14.32 -4.23
CA LEU A 115 6.94 -13.91 -2.92
C LEU A 115 6.78 -12.40 -2.73
N ASN A 116 5.76 -11.98 -1.98
CA ASN A 116 5.51 -10.57 -1.66
C ASN A 116 5.45 -9.65 -2.90
N ASP A 117 4.91 -10.14 -3.98
CA ASP A 117 4.85 -9.49 -5.30
C ASP A 117 3.45 -8.95 -5.64
N GLY A 118 2.63 -8.73 -4.60
CA GLY A 118 1.34 -8.07 -4.69
C GLY A 118 0.29 -8.88 -5.43
N ALA A 119 -0.27 -8.28 -6.47
CA ALA A 119 -1.33 -8.92 -7.26
C ALA A 119 -0.81 -9.98 -8.23
N MET A 120 0.51 -10.20 -8.35
CA MET A 120 1.06 -11.29 -9.15
C MET A 120 0.66 -12.64 -8.57
N ILE A 121 0.39 -13.61 -9.45
CA ILE A 121 0.01 -14.97 -9.06
C ILE A 121 1.22 -15.89 -9.13
N PRO A 122 1.27 -16.98 -8.34
CA PRO A 122 2.23 -18.04 -8.59
C PRO A 122 1.87 -18.75 -9.91
N ALA A 123 2.54 -18.38 -10.99
CA ALA A 123 2.33 -18.96 -12.31
C ALA A 123 3.67 -19.24 -13.00
N ARG A 124 3.68 -20.24 -13.89
CA ARG A 124 4.82 -20.52 -14.77
C ARG A 124 4.75 -19.61 -16.00
N GLY A 125 5.90 -19.17 -16.47
CA GLY A 125 6.06 -18.30 -17.63
C GLY A 125 6.23 -16.84 -17.27
N TYR A 126 6.01 -15.99 -18.26
CA TYR A 126 6.14 -14.54 -18.12
C TYR A 126 4.94 -13.94 -17.40
N GLN A 127 5.22 -13.01 -16.51
CA GLN A 127 4.23 -12.19 -15.82
C GLN A 127 4.64 -10.73 -15.83
N THR A 128 3.68 -9.84 -15.86
CA THR A 128 3.88 -8.42 -15.71
C THR A 128 2.76 -7.80 -14.88
N LEU A 129 3.14 -6.90 -13.99
CA LEU A 129 2.24 -6.02 -13.25
C LEU A 129 2.58 -4.59 -13.63
N ILE A 130 1.57 -3.84 -14.04
CA ILE A 130 1.68 -2.43 -14.38
C ILE A 130 0.76 -1.66 -13.46
N ARG A 131 1.28 -0.63 -12.80
CA ARG A 131 0.50 0.29 -11.99
C ARG A 131 0.92 1.73 -12.25
N GLY A 132 -0.02 2.64 -12.06
CA GLY A 132 0.21 4.06 -12.17
C GLY A 132 -1.09 4.81 -11.95
N GLY A 133 -1.00 6.08 -11.63
CA GLY A 133 -2.20 6.80 -11.30
C GLY A 133 -1.98 8.24 -10.90
N LEU A 134 -2.85 8.73 -10.04
CA LEU A 134 -2.82 10.11 -9.57
C LEU A 134 -3.17 10.19 -8.07
N TYR A 135 -2.64 11.21 -7.45
CA TYR A 135 -2.98 11.63 -6.11
C TYR A 135 -3.57 13.04 -6.16
N ALA A 136 -4.69 13.24 -5.50
CA ALA A 136 -5.33 14.54 -5.35
C ALA A 136 -5.60 14.82 -3.88
N GLN A 137 -5.42 16.06 -3.45
CA GLN A 137 -5.71 16.53 -2.10
C GLN A 137 -6.42 17.88 -2.15
N ALA A 138 -7.42 18.02 -1.31
CA ALA A 138 -8.12 19.29 -1.09
C ALA A 138 -8.42 19.43 0.42
N GLY A 139 -7.63 20.25 1.11
CA GLY A 139 -7.71 20.38 2.56
C GLY A 139 -7.48 19.03 3.26
N PRO A 140 -8.45 18.54 4.09
CA PRO A 140 -8.34 17.27 4.79
C PRO A 140 -8.62 16.04 3.92
N LEU A 141 -9.29 16.23 2.79
CA LEU A 141 -9.64 15.14 1.86
C LEU A 141 -8.46 14.83 0.95
N SER A 142 -8.11 13.56 0.85
CA SER A 142 -7.16 13.04 -0.13
C SER A 142 -7.73 11.83 -0.87
N ILE A 143 -7.42 11.75 -2.14
CA ILE A 143 -7.79 10.65 -3.03
C ILE A 143 -6.52 10.19 -3.73
N GLN A 144 -6.19 8.92 -3.59
CA GLN A 144 -5.16 8.26 -4.34
C GLN A 144 -5.80 7.22 -5.24
N LEU A 145 -5.61 7.34 -6.55
CA LEU A 145 -6.01 6.35 -7.54
C LEU A 145 -4.75 5.75 -8.13
N ASN A 146 -4.49 4.49 -7.83
CA ASN A 146 -3.29 3.78 -8.26
C ASN A 146 -3.64 2.33 -8.63
N PRO A 147 -4.48 2.13 -9.68
CA PRO A 147 -4.90 0.82 -10.13
C PRO A 147 -3.72 -0.02 -10.62
N GLU A 148 -3.90 -1.33 -10.56
CA GLU A 148 -2.93 -2.34 -10.98
C GLU A 148 -3.54 -3.23 -12.04
N TYR A 149 -2.81 -3.45 -13.13
CA TYR A 149 -3.12 -4.43 -14.15
C TYR A 149 -2.08 -5.53 -14.13
N ILE A 150 -2.54 -6.77 -14.11
CA ILE A 150 -1.68 -7.96 -14.19
C ILE A 150 -1.97 -8.76 -15.45
N TYR A 151 -0.90 -9.26 -16.05
CA TYR A 151 -0.90 -10.33 -17.03
C TYR A 151 0.06 -11.43 -16.57
N ALA A 152 -0.39 -12.69 -16.62
CA ALA A 152 0.46 -13.85 -16.41
C ALA A 152 0.18 -14.89 -17.49
N ALA A 153 1.23 -15.45 -18.09
CA ALA A 153 1.12 -16.47 -19.12
C ALA A 153 0.48 -17.75 -18.60
N ASN A 154 0.65 -18.05 -17.31
CA ASN A 154 0.02 -19.16 -16.60
C ASN A 154 0.18 -20.50 -17.32
N ASN A 155 1.40 -20.76 -17.82
CA ASN A 155 1.73 -21.94 -18.59
C ASN A 155 1.59 -23.24 -17.78
N ASP A 156 1.33 -24.33 -18.45
CA ASP A 156 1.29 -25.65 -17.83
C ASP A 156 2.62 -26.04 -17.22
N PHE A 157 2.59 -26.70 -16.09
CA PHE A 157 3.75 -27.24 -15.41
C PHE A 157 3.43 -28.64 -14.88
N GLN A 158 4.47 -29.38 -14.51
CA GLN A 158 4.27 -30.68 -13.89
C GLN A 158 3.83 -30.44 -12.43
N GLY A 159 2.54 -30.62 -12.18
CA GLY A 159 1.95 -30.55 -10.85
C GLY A 159 2.12 -31.85 -10.07
N PHE A 160 1.18 -32.09 -9.17
CA PHE A 160 1.17 -33.29 -8.35
C PHE A 160 0.96 -34.56 -9.18
N TYR A 161 1.66 -35.67 -8.85
CA TYR A 161 1.62 -36.92 -9.64
C TYR A 161 0.26 -37.55 -9.59
N LYS A 162 -0.28 -37.89 -10.78
CA LYS A 162 -1.62 -38.46 -10.94
C LYS A 162 -1.76 -39.89 -10.38
N GLU A 163 -0.64 -40.59 -10.21
CA GLU A 163 -0.58 -41.99 -9.82
C GLU A 163 -0.68 -42.23 -8.30
N PHE A 164 -0.77 -41.12 -7.52
CA PHE A 164 -0.98 -41.26 -6.08
C PHE A 164 -2.39 -41.74 -5.75
N SER A 165 -2.52 -42.43 -4.61
CA SER A 165 -3.81 -42.90 -4.12
C SER A 165 -4.76 -41.74 -3.75
N ASP A 166 -6.06 -42.04 -3.74
CA ASP A 166 -7.10 -41.07 -3.36
C ASP A 166 -6.89 -40.47 -1.97
N ALA A 167 -6.31 -41.22 -1.04
CA ALA A 167 -5.98 -40.72 0.31
C ALA A 167 -4.93 -39.62 0.26
N VAL A 168 -3.89 -39.75 -0.58
CA VAL A 168 -2.83 -38.75 -0.77
C VAL A 168 -3.42 -37.52 -1.47
N TRP A 169 -4.27 -37.72 -2.48
CA TRP A 169 -4.96 -36.60 -3.16
C TRP A 169 -5.89 -35.85 -2.20
N THR A 170 -6.58 -36.54 -1.31
CA THR A 170 -7.44 -35.88 -0.30
C THR A 170 -6.63 -34.96 0.61
N GLU A 171 -5.46 -35.44 1.11
CA GLU A 171 -4.60 -34.63 1.95
C GLU A 171 -3.98 -33.41 1.18
N TYR A 172 -3.62 -33.64 -0.07
CA TYR A 172 -3.11 -32.58 -0.95
C TYR A 172 -4.13 -31.45 -1.12
N TYR A 173 -5.38 -31.78 -1.51
CA TYR A 173 -6.42 -30.75 -1.64
C TYR A 173 -6.82 -30.15 -0.29
N ARG A 174 -6.77 -30.90 0.79
CA ARG A 174 -7.01 -30.36 2.14
C ARG A 174 -5.99 -29.27 2.48
N LEU A 175 -4.72 -29.46 2.14
CA LEU A 175 -3.68 -28.48 2.35
C LEU A 175 -3.95 -27.20 1.54
N TYR A 176 -4.17 -27.32 0.25
CA TYR A 176 -4.42 -26.17 -0.63
C TYR A 176 -5.67 -25.39 -0.24
N ASN A 177 -6.73 -26.08 0.13
CA ASN A 177 -7.95 -25.42 0.62
C ASN A 177 -7.72 -24.69 1.96
N ASN A 178 -6.86 -25.20 2.83
CA ASN A 178 -6.56 -24.54 4.11
C ASN A 178 -5.74 -23.26 3.93
N ILE A 179 -4.86 -23.22 2.93
CA ILE A 179 -4.04 -22.04 2.65
C ILE A 179 -4.67 -21.10 1.62
N ASP A 180 -5.86 -21.45 1.10
CA ASP A 180 -6.59 -20.69 0.08
C ASP A 180 -5.69 -20.29 -1.12
N LEU A 181 -4.90 -21.24 -1.62
CA LEU A 181 -4.00 -21.06 -2.73
C LEU A 181 -4.25 -22.14 -3.79
N PRO A 182 -4.82 -21.80 -4.95
CA PRO A 182 -4.98 -22.77 -6.03
C PRO A 182 -3.61 -23.18 -6.60
N GLU A 183 -3.47 -24.45 -6.96
CA GLU A 183 -2.25 -24.97 -7.62
C GLU A 183 -2.00 -24.23 -8.94
N LYS A 184 -3.07 -23.90 -9.66
CA LYS A 184 -3.05 -23.16 -10.93
C LYS A 184 -4.28 -22.27 -11.05
N PHE A 185 -4.12 -21.10 -11.64
CA PHE A 185 -5.18 -20.10 -11.83
C PHE A 185 -5.93 -20.30 -13.16
N GLY A 186 -6.58 -21.47 -13.31
CA GLY A 186 -7.28 -21.86 -14.54
C GLY A 186 -6.32 -22.26 -15.68
N ASP A 187 -6.88 -22.53 -16.87
CA ASP A 187 -6.14 -23.09 -18.03
C ASP A 187 -5.75 -22.04 -19.08
N LYS A 188 -6.06 -20.78 -18.83
CA LYS A 188 -5.80 -19.68 -19.76
C LYS A 188 -4.82 -18.68 -19.15
N PRO A 189 -4.18 -17.83 -19.96
CA PRO A 189 -3.47 -16.68 -19.44
C PRO A 189 -4.34 -15.87 -18.49
N TYR A 190 -3.78 -15.51 -17.35
CA TYR A 190 -4.48 -14.76 -16.32
C TYR A 190 -4.33 -13.27 -16.59
N GLN A 191 -5.46 -12.56 -16.62
CA GLN A 191 -5.49 -11.11 -16.79
C GLN A 191 -6.53 -10.53 -15.83
N LYS A 192 -6.13 -9.55 -15.04
CA LYS A 192 -7.04 -8.89 -14.12
C LYS A 192 -6.61 -7.46 -13.83
N THR A 193 -7.60 -6.60 -13.60
CA THR A 193 -7.37 -5.24 -13.12
C THR A 193 -7.93 -5.12 -11.72
N PHE A 194 -7.14 -4.53 -10.83
CA PHE A 194 -7.50 -4.27 -9.44
C PHE A 194 -7.51 -2.76 -9.18
N TRP A 195 -8.23 -2.35 -8.16
CA TRP A 195 -8.13 -0.99 -7.61
C TRP A 195 -6.70 -0.69 -7.10
N GLY A 196 -5.93 -1.74 -6.85
CA GLY A 196 -4.52 -1.66 -6.46
C GLY A 196 -4.32 -0.81 -5.22
N GLN A 197 -3.34 0.07 -5.26
CA GLN A 197 -2.94 0.89 -4.12
C GLN A 197 -3.76 2.21 -4.07
N SER A 198 -5.09 2.08 -4.06
CA SER A 198 -6.02 3.22 -4.10
C SER A 198 -6.68 3.48 -2.75
N SER A 199 -6.95 4.75 -2.46
CA SER A 199 -7.62 5.13 -1.21
C SER A 199 -8.31 6.49 -1.30
N ILE A 200 -9.35 6.67 -0.47
CA ILE A 200 -10.02 7.94 -0.21
C ILE A 200 -9.96 8.15 1.30
N ARG A 201 -9.39 9.27 1.75
CA ARG A 201 -9.10 9.51 3.16
C ARG A 201 -9.46 10.91 3.60
N LEU A 202 -9.92 11.02 4.83
CA LEU A 202 -10.07 12.26 5.58
C LEU A 202 -9.03 12.28 6.70
N THR A 203 -8.13 13.25 6.66
CA THR A 203 -7.03 13.37 7.63
C THR A 203 -7.22 14.59 8.50
N ALA A 204 -7.18 14.38 9.82
CA ALA A 204 -7.27 15.43 10.81
C ALA A 204 -6.15 15.27 11.85
N GLY A 205 -5.19 16.20 11.86
CA GLY A 205 -4.04 16.13 12.74
C GLY A 205 -3.19 14.87 12.51
N PRO A 206 -3.02 14.00 13.52
CA PRO A 206 -2.25 12.76 13.37
C PRO A 206 -3.06 11.57 12.87
N LEU A 207 -4.40 11.69 12.75
CA LEU A 207 -5.30 10.59 12.42
C LEU A 207 -5.87 10.73 11.01
N SER A 208 -6.06 9.59 10.37
CA SER A 208 -6.72 9.47 9.07
C SER A 208 -7.77 8.37 9.11
N LEU A 209 -8.94 8.67 8.57
CA LEU A 209 -10.04 7.73 8.37
C LEU A 209 -10.34 7.63 6.88
N GLY A 210 -10.57 6.43 6.36
CA GLY A 210 -10.90 6.28 4.94
C GLY A 210 -11.28 4.89 4.49
N LEU A 211 -11.50 4.79 3.19
CA LEU A 211 -11.64 3.54 2.44
C LEU A 211 -10.35 3.33 1.63
N SER A 212 -9.84 2.13 1.65
CA SER A 212 -8.59 1.79 0.97
C SER A 212 -8.65 0.38 0.39
N SER A 213 -7.97 0.20 -0.74
CA SER A 213 -7.64 -1.11 -1.31
C SER A 213 -6.13 -1.39 -1.28
N GLU A 214 -5.37 -0.58 -0.53
CA GLU A 214 -3.92 -0.72 -0.42
C GLU A 214 -3.56 -2.01 0.32
N ASN A 215 -2.45 -2.63 -0.10
CA ASN A 215 -1.86 -3.71 0.67
C ASN A 215 -1.38 -3.19 2.03
N LEU A 216 -1.45 -4.07 3.02
CA LEU A 216 -1.05 -3.79 4.40
C LEU A 216 0.15 -4.66 4.77
N TRP A 217 1.01 -4.14 5.65
CA TRP A 217 2.13 -4.88 6.20
C TRP A 217 2.33 -4.49 7.65
N TRP A 218 2.17 -5.44 8.53
CA TRP A 218 2.34 -5.21 9.96
C TRP A 218 3.48 -6.03 10.52
N GLY A 219 4.44 -5.35 11.08
CA GLY A 219 5.63 -5.92 11.69
C GLY A 219 6.93 -5.27 11.22
N PRO A 220 8.01 -5.47 11.97
CA PRO A 220 9.32 -4.85 11.69
C PRO A 220 10.09 -5.56 10.56
N GLY A 221 9.67 -6.75 10.17
CA GLY A 221 10.35 -7.55 9.15
C GLY A 221 10.29 -6.92 7.76
N ILE A 222 11.32 -7.14 6.96
CA ILE A 222 11.39 -6.65 5.58
C ILE A 222 10.87 -7.70 4.60
N ARG A 223 11.09 -8.99 4.90
CA ARG A 223 10.69 -10.12 4.03
C ARG A 223 9.43 -10.83 4.52
N ASN A 224 9.24 -10.90 5.82
CA ASN A 224 8.09 -11.54 6.43
C ASN A 224 7.42 -10.56 7.39
N SER A 225 6.13 -10.36 7.20
CA SER A 225 5.27 -9.61 8.12
C SER A 225 4.85 -10.49 9.30
N LEU A 226 4.40 -9.87 10.38
CA LEU A 226 3.72 -10.60 11.46
C LEU A 226 2.27 -10.89 11.07
N LEU A 227 1.60 -9.90 10.50
CA LEU A 227 0.24 -9.99 9.99
C LEU A 227 0.16 -9.16 8.71
N MET A 228 -0.74 -9.56 7.81
CA MET A 228 -0.90 -8.93 6.50
C MET A 228 0.41 -8.90 5.71
N SER A 229 0.39 -9.38 4.52
CA SER A 229 1.57 -9.45 3.66
C SER A 229 1.26 -8.86 2.29
N ASN A 230 2.27 -8.79 1.42
CA ASN A 230 2.11 -8.39 0.04
C ASN A 230 2.06 -9.62 -0.90
N SER A 231 1.45 -10.73 -0.45
CA SER A 231 1.38 -11.99 -1.22
C SER A 231 0.06 -12.18 -1.95
N ALA A 232 -0.81 -11.17 -1.94
CA ALA A 232 -2.09 -11.14 -2.63
C ALA A 232 -2.43 -9.68 -3.00
N PRO A 233 -3.39 -9.46 -3.94
CA PRO A 233 -3.90 -8.12 -4.18
C PRO A 233 -4.51 -7.52 -2.91
N GLY A 234 -4.43 -6.21 -2.79
CA GLY A 234 -5.09 -5.51 -1.70
C GLY A 234 -6.62 -5.66 -1.77
N PHE A 235 -7.28 -5.61 -0.63
CA PHE A 235 -8.72 -5.75 -0.50
C PHE A 235 -9.37 -4.47 0.01
N LEU A 236 -10.65 -4.26 -0.34
CA LEU A 236 -11.38 -3.09 0.10
C LEU A 236 -11.65 -3.14 1.60
N HIS A 237 -11.18 -2.13 2.32
CA HIS A 237 -11.34 -2.04 3.76
C HIS A 237 -11.51 -0.60 4.23
N PHE A 238 -12.24 -0.43 5.30
CA PHE A 238 -12.20 0.77 6.12
C PHE A 238 -10.90 0.79 6.93
N THR A 239 -10.28 1.96 7.02
CA THR A 239 -9.04 2.14 7.79
C THR A 239 -9.12 3.39 8.66
N LEU A 240 -8.73 3.24 9.92
CA LEU A 240 -8.42 4.32 10.85
C LEU A 240 -6.97 4.16 11.27
N ASN A 241 -6.13 5.10 10.93
CA ASN A 241 -4.70 4.98 11.19
C ASN A 241 -4.06 6.30 11.59
N THR A 242 -2.91 6.19 12.25
CA THR A 242 -2.02 7.34 12.46
C THR A 242 -1.26 7.62 11.17
N VAL A 243 -1.22 8.89 10.74
CA VAL A 243 -0.39 9.35 9.61
C VAL A 243 0.95 9.91 10.06
N LYS A 244 1.13 10.06 11.34
CA LYS A 244 2.39 10.43 12.02
C LYS A 244 2.36 9.89 13.43
N PRO A 245 3.54 9.60 14.04
CA PRO A 245 3.61 9.17 15.42
C PRO A 245 2.97 10.18 16.38
N ILE A 246 2.18 9.68 17.32
CA ILE A 246 1.56 10.48 18.38
C ILE A 246 2.46 10.39 19.62
N ARG A 247 3.03 11.51 20.04
CA ARG A 247 3.87 11.56 21.24
C ARG A 247 3.01 11.39 22.50
N THR A 248 3.39 10.44 23.32
CA THR A 248 2.77 10.16 24.63
C THR A 248 3.83 10.17 25.73
N PHE A 249 3.43 10.08 26.99
CA PHE A 249 4.35 9.99 28.11
C PHE A 249 5.12 8.65 28.15
N LEU A 250 4.62 7.60 27.48
CA LEU A 250 5.27 6.30 27.35
C LEU A 250 6.14 6.16 26.10
N GLY A 251 6.10 7.16 25.20
CA GLY A 251 6.81 7.12 23.92
C GLY A 251 5.92 7.51 22.74
N ASN A 252 6.32 7.12 21.55
CA ASN A 252 5.58 7.41 20.32
C ASN A 252 4.60 6.28 20.00
N PHE A 253 3.35 6.63 19.76
CA PHE A 253 2.31 5.70 19.39
C PHE A 253 2.03 5.77 17.87
N GLU A 254 2.05 4.63 17.22
CA GLU A 254 1.58 4.41 15.85
C GLU A 254 0.59 3.24 15.85
N GLY A 255 -0.47 3.34 15.05
CA GLY A 255 -1.48 2.29 15.00
C GLY A 255 -2.39 2.38 13.79
N GLN A 256 -2.99 1.25 13.45
CA GLN A 256 -3.96 1.11 12.39
C GLN A 256 -5.05 0.11 12.81
N ILE A 257 -6.29 0.48 12.56
CA ILE A 257 -7.47 -0.38 12.70
C ILE A 257 -8.06 -0.52 11.31
N ILE A 258 -8.37 -1.75 10.92
CA ILE A 258 -9.01 -2.06 9.65
C ILE A 258 -10.29 -2.84 9.87
N CYS A 259 -11.26 -2.62 8.98
CA CYS A 259 -12.49 -3.39 8.91
C CYS A 259 -12.83 -3.61 7.43
N GLY A 260 -12.81 -4.86 6.98
CA GLY A 260 -13.06 -5.22 5.59
C GLY A 260 -13.43 -6.70 5.46
N ARG A 261 -13.90 -7.05 4.28
CA ARG A 261 -14.21 -8.44 3.93
C ARG A 261 -13.10 -8.99 3.04
N LEU A 262 -12.54 -10.11 3.44
CA LEU A 262 -11.69 -10.91 2.57
C LEU A 262 -12.57 -11.80 1.71
N GLU A 263 -12.18 -11.98 0.45
CA GLU A 263 -12.79 -12.91 -0.48
C GLU A 263 -11.84 -14.09 -0.65
N ASN A 264 -12.40 -15.29 -0.76
CA ASN A 264 -11.63 -16.48 -1.10
C ASN A 264 -11.19 -16.41 -2.57
N SER A 265 -10.08 -17.04 -2.89
CA SER A 265 -9.51 -17.13 -4.24
C SER A 265 -10.34 -18.03 -5.18
#